data_d6b0d5f34be685147335f376cf384971
#
_entry.id   d6b0d5f34be685147335f376cf384971
#
_cell.length_a   1.000
_cell.length_b   1.000
_cell.length_c   1.000
_cell.angle_alpha   90.00
_cell.angle_beta   90.00
_cell.angle_gamma   90.00
#
_symmetry.space_group_name_H-M   'P 1'
#
loop_
_entity.id
_entity.type
_entity.pdbx_description
1 polymer ?
#
loop_
_entity_poly.entity_id
_entity_poly.type
_entity_poly.pdbx_seq_one_letter_code
_entity_poly.pdbx_strand_id
1 'polypeptide(L)'
;IYIKPDRPVDPEAIKVHGITDEMLADKPDFSQVANEFIEYIKGAELLIHNAPFDVGFMDYEFRKLNLPIKTNDICTVTDTLVMARQMYPGKKNNLDALCSRLGIDNSKRTLHGALLDAEILADVYLAMTGGQTSLFDESESEIIQQVNEQQIQSAVAFSHNLRLLTPTEEELQAHLEYLKLINKKSKDNCLWTRQSQEETLH
;
A
#
# COMPACT_ATOMS: atom_id res chain seq x y z
N ILE A 1 21.68 -3.42 -8.54
CA ILE A 1 22.79 -4.20 -9.10
C ILE A 1 22.36 -4.71 -10.47
N TYR A 2 23.23 -4.56 -11.49
CA TYR A 2 23.06 -5.24 -12.77
C TYR A 2 23.74 -6.59 -12.72
N ILE A 3 23.13 -7.59 -13.36
CA ILE A 3 23.58 -8.98 -13.35
C ILE A 3 23.82 -9.41 -14.79
N LYS A 4 24.94 -10.07 -15.04
CA LYS A 4 25.27 -10.63 -16.34
C LYS A 4 24.52 -11.97 -16.52
N PRO A 5 23.67 -12.09 -17.54
CA PRO A 5 23.04 -13.36 -17.85
C PRO A 5 24.04 -14.31 -18.52
N ASP A 6 23.76 -15.60 -18.48
CA ASP A 6 24.54 -16.64 -19.16
C ASP A 6 24.22 -16.80 -20.65
N ARG A 7 23.33 -15.96 -21.17
CA ARG A 7 22.90 -15.91 -22.58
C ARG A 7 22.84 -14.47 -23.07
N PRO A 8 22.95 -14.23 -24.38
CA PRO A 8 22.75 -12.90 -24.93
C PRO A 8 21.37 -12.33 -24.57
N VAL A 9 21.32 -11.01 -24.36
CA VAL A 9 20.06 -10.31 -24.09
C VAL A 9 19.21 -10.31 -25.37
N ASP A 10 17.94 -10.61 -25.22
CA ASP A 10 17.00 -10.63 -26.34
C ASP A 10 16.89 -9.23 -26.97
N PRO A 11 17.05 -9.09 -28.31
CA PRO A 11 16.92 -7.79 -28.99
C PRO A 11 15.58 -7.07 -28.73
N GLU A 12 14.48 -7.80 -28.53
CA GLU A 12 13.20 -7.20 -28.20
C GLU A 12 13.20 -6.66 -26.75
N ALA A 13 13.87 -7.34 -25.82
CA ALA A 13 14.03 -6.87 -24.44
C ALA A 13 14.90 -5.61 -24.41
N ILE A 14 15.98 -5.54 -25.21
CA ILE A 14 16.84 -4.35 -25.33
C ILE A 14 16.01 -3.12 -25.75
N LYS A 15 15.07 -3.27 -26.68
CA LYS A 15 14.17 -2.18 -27.09
C LYS A 15 13.29 -1.66 -25.96
N VAL A 16 12.97 -2.52 -25.00
CA VAL A 16 12.09 -2.18 -23.86
C VAL A 16 12.87 -1.48 -22.75
N HIS A 17 14.00 -2.04 -22.32
CA HIS A 17 14.74 -1.55 -21.15
C HIS A 17 16.09 -0.89 -21.47
N GLY A 18 16.58 -0.97 -22.72
CA GLY A 18 17.82 -0.33 -23.18
C GLY A 18 19.13 -0.95 -22.69
N ILE A 19 19.10 -2.08 -21.99
CA ILE A 19 20.28 -2.74 -21.42
C ILE A 19 20.86 -3.68 -22.47
N THR A 20 22.13 -3.46 -22.84
CA THR A 20 22.84 -4.26 -23.86
C THR A 20 23.82 -5.23 -23.23
N ASP A 21 24.27 -6.23 -24.00
CA ASP A 21 25.29 -7.18 -23.55
C ASP A 21 26.61 -6.49 -23.16
N GLU A 22 26.97 -5.39 -23.86
CA GLU A 22 28.19 -4.61 -23.55
C GLU A 22 28.08 -3.97 -22.15
N MET A 23 26.90 -3.47 -21.78
CA MET A 23 26.65 -2.89 -20.45
C MET A 23 26.73 -3.92 -19.31
N LEU A 24 26.50 -5.18 -19.65
CA LEU A 24 26.51 -6.29 -18.69
C LEU A 24 27.83 -7.07 -18.66
N ALA A 25 28.75 -6.80 -19.59
CA ALA A 25 29.98 -7.60 -19.80
C ALA A 25 30.86 -7.69 -18.54
N ASP A 26 30.92 -6.60 -17.76
CA ASP A 26 31.71 -6.46 -16.53
C ASP A 26 30.92 -6.70 -15.24
N LYS A 27 29.64 -7.08 -15.34
CA LYS A 27 28.77 -7.27 -14.19
C LYS A 27 28.89 -8.69 -13.64
N PRO A 28 28.64 -8.88 -12.32
CA PRO A 28 28.63 -10.20 -11.72
C PRO A 28 27.50 -11.07 -12.30
N ASP A 29 27.71 -12.37 -12.34
CA ASP A 29 26.62 -13.32 -12.56
C ASP A 29 25.78 -13.50 -11.27
N PHE A 30 24.61 -14.12 -11.41
CA PHE A 30 23.71 -14.26 -10.26
C PHE A 30 24.31 -15.10 -9.13
N SER A 31 25.18 -16.08 -9.43
CA SER A 31 25.81 -16.94 -8.42
C SER A 31 26.66 -16.15 -7.43
N GLN A 32 27.26 -15.05 -7.88
CA GLN A 32 28.14 -14.22 -7.05
C GLN A 32 27.35 -13.33 -6.08
N VAL A 33 26.10 -12.99 -6.40
CA VAL A 33 25.28 -12.07 -5.61
C VAL A 33 24.09 -12.75 -4.93
N ALA A 34 23.85 -14.02 -5.22
CA ALA A 34 22.64 -14.73 -4.78
C ALA A 34 22.47 -14.73 -3.24
N ASN A 35 23.54 -14.98 -2.48
CA ASN A 35 23.49 -14.99 -1.02
C ASN A 35 23.15 -13.61 -0.44
N GLU A 36 23.77 -12.56 -0.96
CA GLU A 36 23.51 -11.18 -0.54
C GLU A 36 22.06 -10.80 -0.90
N PHE A 37 21.59 -11.17 -2.08
CA PHE A 37 20.23 -10.93 -2.50
C PHE A 37 19.20 -11.65 -1.62
N ILE A 38 19.44 -12.93 -1.29
CA ILE A 38 18.57 -13.73 -0.41
C ILE A 38 18.48 -13.08 0.98
N GLU A 39 19.60 -12.73 1.58
CA GLU A 39 19.60 -12.09 2.91
C GLU A 39 18.96 -10.70 2.87
N TYR A 40 19.06 -9.96 1.76
CA TYR A 40 18.42 -8.66 1.58
C TYR A 40 16.89 -8.73 1.54
N ILE A 41 16.32 -9.75 0.87
CA ILE A 41 14.86 -9.89 0.75
C ILE A 41 14.23 -10.71 1.89
N LYS A 42 15.04 -11.37 2.72
CA LYS A 42 14.58 -12.27 3.77
C LYS A 42 13.68 -11.58 4.78
N GLY A 43 12.47 -12.10 4.93
CA GLY A 43 11.46 -11.54 5.83
C GLY A 43 10.85 -10.22 5.36
N ALA A 44 11.21 -9.73 4.18
CA ALA A 44 10.61 -8.54 3.58
C ALA A 44 9.27 -8.85 2.91
N GLU A 45 8.50 -7.81 2.63
CA GLU A 45 7.39 -7.85 1.69
C GLU A 45 7.83 -7.23 0.36
N LEU A 46 7.80 -8.03 -0.71
CA LEU A 46 8.11 -7.57 -2.06
C LEU A 46 6.85 -7.09 -2.76
N LEU A 47 6.81 -5.82 -3.10
CA LEU A 47 5.75 -5.24 -3.92
C LEU A 47 6.13 -5.35 -5.39
N ILE A 48 5.41 -6.14 -6.16
CA ILE A 48 5.73 -6.44 -7.56
C ILE A 48 4.49 -6.25 -8.42
N HIS A 49 4.63 -5.60 -9.57
CA HIS A 49 3.54 -5.44 -10.53
C HIS A 49 3.55 -6.59 -11.54
N ASN A 50 2.62 -7.52 -11.46
CA ASN A 50 2.60 -8.81 -12.17
C ASN A 50 3.63 -9.80 -11.60
N ALA A 51 3.58 -10.00 -10.29
CA ALA A 51 4.52 -10.80 -9.51
C ALA A 51 4.86 -12.20 -10.08
N PRO A 52 3.96 -12.96 -10.72
CA PRO A 52 4.31 -14.26 -11.28
C PRO A 52 5.47 -14.23 -12.26
N PHE A 53 5.67 -13.11 -12.98
CA PHE A 53 6.77 -12.96 -13.93
C PHE A 53 8.12 -12.89 -13.20
N ASP A 54 8.27 -11.98 -12.25
CA ASP A 54 9.52 -11.74 -11.53
C ASP A 54 9.85 -12.90 -10.58
N VAL A 55 8.85 -13.40 -9.84
CA VAL A 55 8.99 -14.57 -8.96
C VAL A 55 9.43 -15.81 -9.75
N GLY A 56 8.87 -15.99 -10.95
CA GLY A 56 9.27 -17.09 -11.84
C GLY A 56 10.74 -17.04 -12.24
N PHE A 57 11.29 -15.82 -12.50
CA PHE A 57 12.71 -15.64 -12.79
C PHE A 57 13.59 -15.88 -11.55
N MET A 58 13.22 -15.32 -10.39
CA MET A 58 13.96 -15.56 -9.15
C MET A 58 14.03 -17.03 -8.80
N ASP A 59 12.90 -17.73 -8.84
CA ASP A 59 12.84 -19.18 -8.57
C ASP A 59 13.60 -20.01 -9.60
N TYR A 60 13.66 -19.55 -10.87
CA TYR A 60 14.47 -20.19 -11.90
C TYR A 60 15.95 -20.07 -11.59
N GLU A 61 16.45 -18.89 -11.23
CA GLU A 61 17.86 -18.67 -10.89
C GLU A 61 18.25 -19.42 -9.61
N PHE A 62 17.40 -19.47 -8.57
CA PHE A 62 17.64 -20.29 -7.37
C PHE A 62 17.78 -21.78 -7.72
N ARG A 63 16.91 -22.29 -8.57
CA ARG A 63 16.97 -23.69 -9.03
C ARG A 63 18.23 -23.99 -9.82
N LYS A 64 18.67 -23.06 -10.67
CA LYS A 64 19.89 -23.18 -11.47
C LYS A 64 21.14 -23.25 -10.59
N LEU A 65 21.12 -22.58 -9.43
CA LEU A 65 22.16 -22.67 -8.41
C LEU A 65 22.00 -23.90 -7.47
N ASN A 66 21.04 -24.79 -7.74
CA ASN A 66 20.69 -25.92 -6.86
C ASN A 66 20.32 -25.51 -5.44
N LEU A 67 19.77 -24.32 -5.24
CA LEU A 67 19.25 -23.88 -3.96
C LEU A 67 17.83 -24.46 -3.76
N PRO A 68 17.57 -25.19 -2.65
CA PRO A 68 16.28 -25.82 -2.41
C PRO A 68 15.26 -24.84 -1.82
N ILE A 69 15.21 -23.61 -2.32
CA ILE A 69 14.37 -22.51 -1.83
C ILE A 69 13.58 -21.90 -2.98
N LYS A 70 12.46 -21.28 -2.64
CA LYS A 70 11.64 -20.44 -3.52
C LYS A 70 11.52 -19.05 -2.92
N THR A 71 11.18 -18.09 -3.73
CA THR A 71 10.95 -16.69 -3.30
C THR A 71 9.95 -16.62 -2.14
N ASN A 72 8.83 -17.31 -2.24
CA ASN A 72 7.79 -17.32 -1.20
C ASN A 72 8.19 -18.05 0.10
N ASP A 73 9.30 -18.79 0.11
CA ASP A 73 9.84 -19.41 1.32
C ASP A 73 10.68 -18.40 2.13
N ILE A 74 11.12 -17.31 1.49
CA ILE A 74 12.06 -16.34 2.04
C ILE A 74 11.37 -15.03 2.42
N CYS A 75 10.39 -14.60 1.62
CA CYS A 75 9.72 -13.31 1.76
C CYS A 75 8.24 -13.39 1.39
N THR A 76 7.47 -12.40 1.78
CA THR A 76 6.09 -12.24 1.33
C THR A 76 6.07 -11.51 -0.01
N VAL A 77 5.14 -11.87 -0.90
CA VAL A 77 5.00 -11.22 -2.21
C VAL A 77 3.59 -10.67 -2.36
N THR A 78 3.49 -9.36 -2.59
CA THR A 78 2.23 -8.68 -2.90
C THR A 78 2.20 -8.29 -4.38
N ASP A 79 1.23 -8.83 -5.12
CA ASP A 79 1.02 -8.51 -6.54
C ASP A 79 0.12 -7.26 -6.68
N THR A 80 0.73 -6.13 -6.98
CA THR A 80 0.01 -4.85 -7.14
C THR A 80 -0.88 -4.83 -8.38
N LEU A 81 -0.67 -5.68 -9.40
CA LEU A 81 -1.57 -5.82 -10.54
C LEU A 81 -2.88 -6.50 -10.13
N VAL A 82 -2.81 -7.50 -9.25
CA VAL A 82 -4.00 -8.16 -8.69
C VAL A 82 -4.81 -7.15 -7.86
N MET A 83 -4.15 -6.39 -6.99
CA MET A 83 -4.79 -5.30 -6.23
C MET A 83 -5.47 -4.30 -7.15
N ALA A 84 -4.76 -3.80 -8.16
CA ALA A 84 -5.30 -2.83 -9.12
C ALA A 84 -6.51 -3.38 -9.89
N ARG A 85 -6.51 -4.68 -10.24
CA ARG A 85 -7.66 -5.33 -10.90
C ARG A 85 -8.89 -5.42 -10.00
N GLN A 86 -8.70 -5.60 -8.70
CA GLN A 86 -9.79 -5.59 -7.72
C GLN A 86 -10.37 -4.18 -7.55
N MET A 87 -9.51 -3.17 -7.45
CA MET A 87 -9.94 -1.76 -7.31
C MET A 87 -10.55 -1.18 -8.59
N TYR A 88 -10.07 -1.59 -9.76
CA TYR A 88 -10.47 -1.05 -11.06
C TYR A 88 -10.86 -2.16 -12.05
N PRO A 89 -11.93 -2.92 -11.76
CA PRO A 89 -12.34 -4.03 -12.61
C PRO A 89 -12.67 -3.57 -14.04
N GLY A 90 -12.25 -4.35 -15.03
CA GLY A 90 -12.51 -4.07 -16.45
C GLY A 90 -11.71 -2.91 -17.05
N LYS A 91 -10.78 -2.30 -16.28
CA LYS A 91 -9.90 -1.24 -16.77
C LYS A 91 -8.51 -1.77 -17.09
N LYS A 92 -7.73 -1.01 -17.88
CA LYS A 92 -6.30 -1.26 -18.03
C LYS A 92 -5.61 -0.94 -16.69
N ASN A 93 -4.77 -1.87 -16.22
CA ASN A 93 -4.09 -1.78 -14.91
C ASN A 93 -2.57 -1.98 -15.04
N ASN A 94 -1.99 -1.71 -16.21
CA ASN A 94 -0.54 -1.58 -16.34
C ASN A 94 -0.06 -0.30 -15.63
N LEU A 95 1.23 -0.20 -15.33
CA LEU A 95 1.80 0.89 -14.55
C LEU A 95 1.46 2.28 -15.12
N ASP A 96 1.56 2.47 -16.45
CA ASP A 96 1.22 3.74 -17.10
C ASP A 96 -0.26 4.13 -16.95
N ALA A 97 -1.16 3.15 -17.07
CA ALA A 97 -2.58 3.40 -16.89
C ALA A 97 -2.93 3.75 -15.43
N LEU A 98 -2.20 3.17 -14.47
CA LEU A 98 -2.35 3.50 -13.05
C LEU A 98 -1.80 4.90 -12.76
N CYS A 99 -0.62 5.26 -13.29
CA CYS A 99 -0.08 6.62 -13.17
C CYS A 99 -1.07 7.67 -13.68
N SER A 100 -1.59 7.48 -14.90
CA SER A 100 -2.57 8.39 -15.50
C SER A 100 -3.85 8.52 -14.67
N ARG A 101 -4.30 7.43 -14.05
CA ARG A 101 -5.52 7.39 -13.22
C ARG A 101 -5.32 8.06 -11.87
N LEU A 102 -4.17 7.86 -11.25
CA LEU A 102 -3.83 8.33 -9.91
C LEU A 102 -3.16 9.70 -9.92
N GLY A 103 -2.92 10.30 -11.09
CA GLY A 103 -2.27 11.60 -11.22
C GLY A 103 -0.77 11.59 -10.89
N ILE A 104 -0.11 10.45 -11.09
CA ILE A 104 1.32 10.27 -10.84
C ILE A 104 2.09 10.62 -12.12
N ASP A 105 3.12 11.47 -11.99
CA ASP A 105 3.96 11.88 -13.11
C ASP A 105 4.94 10.77 -13.50
N ASN A 106 4.73 10.20 -14.69
CA ASN A 106 5.62 9.22 -15.29
C ASN A 106 6.32 9.75 -16.57
N SER A 107 6.39 11.07 -16.75
CA SER A 107 6.95 11.71 -17.95
C SER A 107 8.43 11.37 -18.20
N LYS A 108 9.18 11.03 -17.16
CA LYS A 108 10.58 10.61 -17.24
C LYS A 108 10.77 9.17 -17.70
N ARG A 109 9.69 8.40 -17.81
CA ARG A 109 9.70 6.99 -18.21
C ARG A 109 9.77 6.85 -19.72
N THR A 110 10.96 7.12 -20.29
CA THR A 110 11.21 6.93 -21.73
C THR A 110 11.53 5.48 -22.10
N LEU A 111 12.17 4.74 -21.18
CA LEU A 111 12.44 3.31 -21.25
C LEU A 111 11.97 2.66 -19.93
N HIS A 112 11.76 1.36 -19.94
CA HIS A 112 11.39 0.59 -18.75
C HIS A 112 12.67 0.31 -17.90
N GLY A 113 13.15 1.36 -17.22
CA GLY A 113 14.28 1.26 -16.31
C GLY A 113 13.82 0.70 -14.96
N ALA A 114 14.41 -0.41 -14.51
CA ALA A 114 13.97 -1.11 -13.30
C ALA A 114 13.88 -0.21 -12.05
N LEU A 115 14.83 0.70 -11.84
CA LEU A 115 14.82 1.61 -10.70
C LEU A 115 13.68 2.62 -10.79
N LEU A 116 13.53 3.26 -11.96
CA LEU A 116 12.46 4.24 -12.17
C LEU A 116 11.07 3.58 -12.09
N ASP A 117 10.93 2.36 -12.64
CA ASP A 117 9.69 1.59 -12.55
C ASP A 117 9.37 1.22 -11.10
N ALA A 118 10.38 0.91 -10.28
CA ALA A 118 10.20 0.64 -8.85
C ALA A 118 9.79 1.90 -8.06
N GLU A 119 10.38 3.06 -8.35
CA GLU A 119 10.01 4.34 -7.75
C GLU A 119 8.55 4.70 -8.09
N ILE A 120 8.18 4.63 -9.37
CA ILE A 120 6.80 4.86 -9.82
C ILE A 120 5.84 3.85 -9.18
N LEU A 121 6.23 2.59 -9.07
CA LEU A 121 5.42 1.55 -8.43
C LEU A 121 5.17 1.85 -6.94
N ALA A 122 6.17 2.38 -6.23
CA ALA A 122 6.01 2.79 -4.84
C ALA A 122 4.95 3.90 -4.72
N ASP A 123 5.01 4.93 -5.58
CA ASP A 123 4.03 6.01 -5.58
C ASP A 123 2.61 5.50 -5.93
N VAL A 124 2.51 4.61 -6.92
CA VAL A 124 1.24 3.97 -7.30
C VAL A 124 0.68 3.14 -6.15
N TYR A 125 1.52 2.35 -5.48
CA TYR A 125 1.11 1.53 -4.34
C TYR A 125 0.60 2.40 -3.17
N LEU A 126 1.33 3.45 -2.82
CA LEU A 126 0.91 4.40 -1.78
C LEU A 126 -0.41 5.09 -2.14
N ALA A 127 -0.59 5.48 -3.40
CA ALA A 127 -1.85 6.08 -3.85
C ALA A 127 -3.02 5.08 -3.86
N MET A 128 -2.76 3.80 -4.11
CA MET A 128 -3.79 2.74 -4.06
C MET A 128 -4.17 2.33 -2.63
N THR A 129 -3.19 2.32 -1.71
CA THR A 129 -3.39 1.80 -0.34
C THR A 129 -3.74 2.87 0.69
N GLY A 130 -3.74 4.11 0.30
CA GLY A 130 -4.25 5.12 1.18
C GLY A 130 -3.33 6.27 1.42
N GLY A 131 -3.37 7.19 0.57
CA GLY A 131 -3.26 8.58 0.99
C GLY A 131 -4.38 9.00 1.96
N GLN A 132 -5.40 8.17 2.13
CA GLN A 132 -6.50 8.39 3.05
C GLN A 132 -6.88 7.06 3.69
N THR A 133 -6.32 6.76 4.87
CA THR A 133 -7.02 5.86 5.79
C THR A 133 -8.40 6.46 6.02
N SER A 134 -9.42 5.76 5.54
CA SER A 134 -10.80 6.10 5.85
C SER A 134 -10.90 6.17 7.37
N LEU A 135 -11.29 7.33 7.91
CA LEU A 135 -11.53 7.50 9.34
C LEU A 135 -12.71 6.60 9.82
N PHE A 136 -13.31 5.86 8.88
CA PHE A 136 -14.53 5.05 9.05
C PHE A 136 -14.40 3.69 8.34
N ASP A 137 -13.26 3.01 8.45
CA ASP A 137 -13.20 1.62 7.99
C ASP A 137 -13.76 0.71 9.09
N GLU A 138 -15.05 0.39 8.95
CA GLU A 138 -15.76 -0.53 9.86
C GLU A 138 -15.21 -1.96 9.80
N SER A 139 -14.32 -2.29 8.87
CA SER A 139 -13.74 -3.62 8.73
C SER A 139 -12.64 -3.92 9.77
N GLU A 140 -12.05 -2.93 10.43
CA GLU A 140 -11.14 -3.17 11.56
C GLU A 140 -11.85 -3.65 12.83
N SER A 141 -13.18 -3.47 12.92
CA SER A 141 -13.95 -3.88 14.10
C SER A 141 -13.99 -5.39 14.32
N GLU A 142 -13.83 -6.20 13.27
CA GLU A 142 -13.85 -7.67 13.38
C GLU A 142 -12.49 -8.26 13.77
N ILE A 143 -11.37 -7.58 13.43
CA ILE A 143 -10.02 -8.05 13.78
C ILE A 143 -9.69 -7.70 15.23
N ILE A 144 -10.20 -6.59 15.76
CA ILE A 144 -9.96 -6.15 17.15
C ILE A 144 -10.68 -7.05 18.15
N GLN A 145 -11.78 -7.71 17.79
CA GLN A 145 -12.48 -8.63 18.70
C GLN A 145 -11.74 -9.96 18.94
N GLN A 146 -10.71 -10.29 18.19
CA GLN A 146 -9.90 -11.50 18.40
C GLN A 146 -8.55 -11.25 19.10
N VAL A 147 -8.17 -10.01 19.35
CA VAL A 147 -6.99 -9.68 20.14
C VAL A 147 -7.36 -9.69 21.61
N ASN A 148 -6.98 -10.76 22.28
CA ASN A 148 -7.19 -11.11 23.66
C ASN A 148 -7.21 -9.90 24.62
N GLU A 149 -8.24 -9.82 25.46
CA GLU A 149 -8.42 -8.86 26.56
C GLU A 149 -7.23 -8.78 27.55
N GLN A 150 -6.28 -9.71 27.48
CA GLN A 150 -5.09 -9.75 28.32
C GLN A 150 -3.95 -8.79 27.87
N GLN A 151 -3.96 -8.27 26.64
CA GLN A 151 -2.94 -7.31 26.18
C GLN A 151 -3.35 -5.84 26.35
N ILE A 152 -4.61 -5.56 26.63
CA ILE A 152 -5.09 -4.18 26.80
C ILE A 152 -4.69 -3.59 28.16
N GLN A 153 -4.37 -4.42 29.16
CA GLN A 153 -3.96 -3.94 30.49
C GLN A 153 -2.54 -3.38 30.57
N SER A 154 -1.70 -3.59 29.56
CA SER A 154 -0.31 -3.07 29.55
C SER A 154 -0.11 -1.81 28.70
N ALA A 155 -1.11 -1.37 27.95
CA ALA A 155 -0.98 -0.23 27.01
C ALA A 155 -1.57 1.09 27.54
N VAL A 156 -2.14 1.12 28.74
CA VAL A 156 -2.78 2.33 29.29
C VAL A 156 -1.95 2.89 30.44
N ALA A 157 -0.73 3.33 30.15
CA ALA A 157 0.03 4.21 31.02
C ALA A 157 0.40 5.52 30.30
N PHE A 158 -0.49 6.08 29.49
CA PHE A 158 -0.40 7.48 29.09
C PHE A 158 -1.25 8.32 30.03
N SER A 159 -0.74 8.58 31.24
CA SER A 159 -1.25 9.62 32.13
C SER A 159 -0.80 10.99 31.60
N HIS A 160 -1.29 11.40 30.47
CA HIS A 160 -1.29 12.80 30.12
C HIS A 160 -2.63 13.37 30.58
N ASN A 161 -2.58 14.37 31.48
CA ASN A 161 -3.70 15.21 31.85
C ASN A 161 -4.28 15.84 30.58
N LEU A 162 -5.14 15.13 29.88
CA LEU A 162 -5.91 15.67 28.77
C LEU A 162 -6.79 16.76 29.36
N ARG A 163 -6.52 18.01 29.01
CA ARG A 163 -7.35 19.13 29.40
C ARG A 163 -8.68 19.02 28.65
N LEU A 164 -9.71 18.61 29.34
CA LEU A 164 -11.07 18.67 28.82
C LEU A 164 -11.44 20.16 28.62
N LEU A 165 -11.63 20.54 27.36
CA LEU A 165 -12.16 21.85 27.02
C LEU A 165 -13.68 21.78 27.18
N THR A 166 -14.22 22.45 28.19
CA THR A 166 -15.65 22.63 28.32
C THR A 166 -16.08 23.88 27.57
N PRO A 167 -17.12 23.81 26.74
CA PRO A 167 -17.62 24.99 26.03
C PRO A 167 -18.14 26.03 27.01
N THR A 168 -18.01 27.31 26.63
CA THR A 168 -18.58 28.41 27.37
C THR A 168 -20.10 28.45 27.25
N GLU A 169 -20.78 29.16 28.16
CA GLU A 169 -22.23 29.33 28.06
C GLU A 169 -22.68 30.01 26.78
N GLU A 170 -21.87 30.95 26.26
CA GLU A 170 -22.14 31.63 25.00
C GLU A 170 -22.04 30.69 23.80
N GLU A 171 -21.04 29.80 23.78
CA GLU A 171 -20.88 28.77 22.75
C GLU A 171 -22.02 27.75 22.78
N LEU A 172 -22.45 27.34 23.96
CA LEU A 172 -23.59 26.44 24.12
C LEU A 172 -24.89 27.09 23.63
N GLN A 173 -25.08 28.37 23.91
CA GLN A 173 -26.29 29.10 23.50
C GLN A 173 -26.32 29.29 21.98
N ALA A 174 -25.17 29.65 21.36
CA ALA A 174 -25.04 29.74 19.93
C ALA A 174 -25.28 28.38 19.24
N HIS A 175 -24.77 27.29 19.81
CA HIS A 175 -25.01 25.95 19.33
C HIS A 175 -26.50 25.56 19.36
N LEU A 176 -27.20 25.84 20.45
CA LEU A 176 -28.65 25.56 20.58
C LEU A 176 -29.47 26.36 19.56
N GLU A 177 -29.12 27.62 19.31
CA GLU A 177 -29.78 28.44 18.27
C GLU A 177 -29.56 27.85 16.89
N TYR A 178 -28.35 27.40 16.60
CA TYR A 178 -28.02 26.76 15.32
C TYR A 178 -28.78 25.45 15.12
N LEU A 179 -28.89 24.62 16.16
CA LEU A 179 -29.72 23.40 16.14
C LEU A 179 -31.20 23.70 15.88
N LYS A 180 -31.78 24.77 16.49
CA LYS A 180 -33.15 25.21 16.18
C LYS A 180 -33.32 25.60 14.71
N LEU A 181 -32.33 26.26 14.13
CA LEU A 181 -32.38 26.66 12.73
C LEU A 181 -32.28 25.46 11.79
N ILE A 182 -31.43 24.47 12.12
CA ILE A 182 -31.34 23.21 11.36
C ILE A 182 -32.66 22.44 11.47
N ASN A 183 -33.22 22.31 12.66
CA ASN A 183 -34.47 21.58 12.87
C ASN A 183 -35.63 22.21 12.08
N LYS A 184 -35.71 23.53 12.05
CA LYS A 184 -36.70 24.27 11.25
C LYS A 184 -36.53 24.02 9.75
N LYS A 185 -35.27 23.99 9.24
CA LYS A 185 -34.98 23.73 7.83
C LYS A 185 -35.20 22.28 7.42
N SER A 186 -35.00 21.33 8.33
CA SER A 186 -35.20 19.90 8.12
C SER A 186 -36.64 19.42 8.35
N LYS A 187 -37.58 20.35 8.58
CA LYS A 187 -38.99 20.05 8.89
C LYS A 187 -39.13 19.10 10.09
N ASP A 188 -38.46 19.46 11.19
CA ASP A 188 -38.42 18.72 12.46
C ASP A 188 -37.75 17.31 12.36
N ASN A 189 -36.87 17.10 11.38
CA ASN A 189 -36.11 15.86 11.16
C ASN A 189 -34.63 16.00 11.49
N CYS A 190 -34.25 16.86 12.44
CA CYS A 190 -32.87 17.02 12.87
C CYS A 190 -32.42 15.82 13.73
N LEU A 191 -31.43 15.07 13.25
CA LEU A 191 -30.88 13.89 13.96
C LEU A 191 -30.32 14.24 15.35
N TRP A 192 -29.67 15.39 15.48
CA TRP A 192 -29.06 15.84 16.73
C TRP A 192 -30.09 16.15 17.83
N THR A 193 -31.28 16.58 17.47
CA THR A 193 -32.35 16.82 18.46
C THR A 193 -33.07 15.53 18.88
N ARG A 194 -32.99 14.44 18.10
CA ARG A 194 -33.53 13.13 18.45
C ARG A 194 -32.69 12.40 19.50
N GLN A 195 -31.35 12.44 19.37
CA GLN A 195 -30.42 11.80 20.31
C GLN A 195 -30.53 12.38 21.71
N SER A 196 -30.75 13.69 21.85
CA SER A 196 -30.91 14.36 23.15
C SER A 196 -32.20 13.97 23.90
N GLN A 197 -33.20 13.37 23.22
CA GLN A 197 -34.44 12.91 23.83
C GLN A 197 -34.36 11.45 24.31
N GLU A 198 -33.46 10.65 23.73
CA GLU A 198 -33.28 9.24 24.16
C GLU A 198 -32.37 9.13 25.39
N GLU A 199 -31.42 10.04 25.60
CA GLU A 199 -30.54 10.04 26.79
C GLU A 199 -31.24 10.52 28.08
N THR A 200 -32.41 11.13 28.02
CA THR A 200 -33.18 11.57 29.19
C THR A 200 -34.18 10.52 29.71
N LEU A 201 -34.20 9.31 29.12
CA LEU A 201 -35.15 8.24 29.48
C LEU A 201 -34.46 7.00 30.13
N HIS A 202 -33.19 7.13 30.58
CA HIS A 202 -32.54 6.08 31.38
C HIS A 202 -31.98 6.60 32.68
#